data_91db847180a7b026648870df861fae8e
#
_entry.id   91db847180a7b026648870df861fae8e
#
_cell.length_a   1.000
_cell.length_b   1.000
_cell.length_c   1.000
_cell.angle_alpha   90.00
_cell.angle_beta   90.00
_cell.angle_gamma   90.00
#
_symmetry.space_group_name_H-M   'P 1'
#
loop_
_entity.id
_entity.type
_entity.pdbx_description
1 polymer ?
#
loop_
_entity_poly.entity_id
_entity_poly.type
_entity_poly.pdbx_seq_one_letter_code
_entity_poly.pdbx_strand_id
1 'polypeptide(L)'
;EKRIIQRINDEFEKRGVEEVIMLCPNCYTFLKPYLKVKVTDIYAKLEELGIGEKNLESGKVFLPCPDRGKREILASAERFVKGSLESVKGVQCCGLGGCAPVKEPEIAKHMASALAGEKKVYSYCASCSGNLTRGGCQNVRHLLTEILKTYEKPDVKKSMINRAKTKFN
;
A
#
# COMPACT_ATOMS: atom_id res chain seq x y z
N GLU A 1 -8.24 -17.31 -12.76
CA GLU A 1 -8.09 -16.86 -11.34
C GLU A 1 -7.86 -18.06 -10.42
N LYS A 2 -8.79 -19.01 -10.30
CA LYS A 2 -8.66 -20.22 -9.46
C LYS A 2 -7.38 -21.01 -9.72
N ARG A 3 -6.98 -21.15 -11.00
CA ARG A 3 -5.77 -21.88 -11.40
C ARG A 3 -4.48 -21.22 -10.88
N ILE A 4 -4.45 -19.88 -10.81
CA ILE A 4 -3.28 -19.14 -10.29
C ILE A 4 -3.18 -19.33 -8.77
N ILE A 5 -4.31 -19.22 -8.07
CA ILE A 5 -4.36 -19.40 -6.60
C ILE A 5 -3.93 -20.83 -6.23
N GLN A 6 -4.43 -21.84 -6.98
CA GLN A 6 -4.00 -23.21 -6.75
C GLN A 6 -2.49 -23.38 -6.89
N ARG A 7 -1.89 -22.85 -7.97
CA ARG A 7 -0.43 -22.91 -8.18
C ARG A 7 0.35 -22.23 -7.04
N ILE A 8 -0.16 -21.12 -6.50
CA ILE A 8 0.48 -20.44 -5.36
C ILE A 8 0.44 -21.34 -4.13
N ASN A 9 -0.72 -21.94 -3.82
CA ASN A 9 -0.86 -22.84 -2.68
C ASN A 9 0.03 -24.08 -2.81
N ASP A 10 0.07 -24.68 -4.00
CA ASP A 10 0.93 -25.85 -4.28
C ASP A 10 2.42 -25.53 -4.10
N GLU A 11 2.85 -24.33 -4.54
CA GLU A 11 4.24 -23.91 -4.38
C GLU A 11 4.59 -23.61 -2.92
N PHE A 12 3.66 -23.03 -2.15
CA PHE A 12 3.86 -22.80 -0.72
C PHE A 12 3.94 -24.11 0.06
N GLU A 13 3.04 -25.06 -0.23
CA GLU A 13 3.06 -26.38 0.36
C GLU A 13 4.39 -27.12 0.04
N LYS A 14 4.82 -27.14 -1.22
CA LYS A 14 6.08 -27.73 -1.65
C LYS A 14 7.30 -27.15 -0.94
N ARG A 15 7.26 -25.85 -0.59
CA ARG A 15 8.37 -25.15 0.07
C ARG A 15 8.25 -25.12 1.60
N GLY A 16 7.21 -25.70 2.18
CA GLY A 16 6.96 -25.66 3.62
C GLY A 16 6.73 -24.25 4.16
N VAL A 17 6.10 -23.38 3.36
CA VAL A 17 5.76 -22.01 3.80
C VAL A 17 4.59 -22.06 4.76
N GLU A 18 4.78 -21.57 5.98
CA GLU A 18 3.75 -21.53 7.02
C GLU A 18 3.05 -20.15 7.09
N GLU A 19 3.78 -19.09 6.80
CA GLU A 19 3.27 -17.73 6.86
C GLU A 19 3.76 -16.88 5.68
N VAL A 20 2.88 -16.04 5.15
CA VAL A 20 3.20 -15.04 4.12
C VAL A 20 2.93 -13.64 4.66
N ILE A 21 3.95 -12.78 4.57
CA ILE A 21 3.86 -11.38 4.99
C ILE A 21 3.53 -10.52 3.77
N MET A 22 2.43 -9.78 3.83
CA MET A 22 1.95 -8.96 2.72
C MET A 22 2.18 -7.48 2.97
N LEU A 23 2.90 -6.82 2.05
CA LEU A 23 3.13 -5.37 2.07
C LEU A 23 2.10 -4.61 1.23
N CYS A 24 1.52 -5.27 0.25
CA CYS A 24 0.60 -4.66 -0.70
C CYS A 24 -0.85 -4.87 -0.25
N PRO A 25 -1.63 -3.80 0.00
CA PRO A 25 -3.04 -3.94 0.41
C PRO A 25 -3.90 -4.71 -0.59
N ASN A 26 -3.65 -4.56 -1.89
CA ASN A 26 -4.35 -5.34 -2.91
C ASN A 26 -4.06 -6.84 -2.79
N CYS A 27 -2.77 -7.21 -2.65
CA CYS A 27 -2.38 -8.60 -2.49
C CYS A 27 -2.97 -9.20 -1.21
N TYR A 28 -2.91 -8.47 -0.11
CA TYR A 28 -3.47 -8.90 1.18
C TYR A 28 -4.98 -9.18 1.05
N THR A 29 -5.75 -8.20 0.62
CA THR A 29 -7.21 -8.31 0.55
C THR A 29 -7.66 -9.35 -0.47
N PHE A 30 -6.98 -9.43 -1.62
CA PHE A 30 -7.34 -10.35 -2.70
C PHE A 30 -6.93 -11.79 -2.42
N LEU A 31 -5.72 -12.03 -1.90
CA LEU A 31 -5.19 -13.39 -1.76
C LEU A 31 -5.52 -14.03 -0.40
N LYS A 32 -5.61 -13.24 0.68
CA LYS A 32 -5.87 -13.75 2.03
C LYS A 32 -7.02 -14.76 2.12
N PRO A 33 -8.19 -14.55 1.46
CA PRO A 33 -9.30 -15.50 1.55
C PRO A 33 -9.04 -16.86 0.89
N TYR A 34 -8.01 -16.96 0.04
CA TYR A 34 -7.78 -18.13 -0.81
C TYR A 34 -6.48 -18.87 -0.50
N LEU A 35 -5.58 -18.27 0.25
CA LEU A 35 -4.33 -18.91 0.65
C LEU A 35 -4.57 -19.85 1.84
N LYS A 36 -3.93 -21.02 1.78
CA LYS A 36 -4.01 -22.05 2.82
C LYS A 36 -3.02 -21.80 3.98
N VAL A 37 -2.08 -20.89 3.78
CA VAL A 37 -1.08 -20.50 4.77
C VAL A 37 -1.55 -19.28 5.56
N LYS A 38 -0.95 -19.03 6.74
CA LYS A 38 -1.19 -17.82 7.51
C LYS A 38 -0.81 -16.58 6.68
N VAL A 39 -1.71 -15.61 6.57
CA VAL A 39 -1.45 -14.34 5.87
C VAL A 39 -1.48 -13.20 6.88
N THR A 40 -0.35 -12.53 7.04
CA THR A 40 -0.15 -11.42 7.99
C THR A 40 0.22 -10.16 7.20
N ASP A 41 -0.34 -9.02 7.55
CA ASP A 41 0.14 -7.75 7.00
C ASP A 41 1.46 -7.35 7.64
N ILE A 42 2.24 -6.54 6.93
CA ILE A 42 3.58 -6.15 7.35
C ILE A 42 3.58 -5.40 8.69
N TYR A 43 2.56 -4.58 8.97
CA TYR A 43 2.51 -3.79 10.20
C TYR A 43 2.24 -4.67 11.42
N ALA A 44 1.31 -5.62 11.31
CA ALA A 44 1.08 -6.62 12.35
C ALA A 44 2.35 -7.46 12.62
N LYS A 45 3.08 -7.84 11.57
CA LYS A 45 4.34 -8.58 11.72
C LYS A 45 5.44 -7.74 12.38
N LEU A 46 5.58 -6.47 12.00
CA LEU A 46 6.54 -5.56 12.64
C LEU A 46 6.24 -5.38 14.14
N GLU A 47 4.98 -5.27 14.50
CA GLU A 47 4.56 -5.19 15.91
C GLU A 47 4.89 -6.49 16.67
N GLU A 48 4.56 -7.65 16.09
CA GLU A 48 4.89 -8.96 16.65
C GLU A 48 6.40 -9.10 16.94
N LEU A 49 7.23 -8.58 16.04
CA LEU A 49 8.70 -8.62 16.16
C LEU A 49 9.30 -7.50 17.03
N GLY A 50 8.49 -6.55 17.48
CA GLY A 50 8.96 -5.37 18.20
C GLY A 50 9.83 -4.42 17.38
N ILE A 51 9.68 -4.42 16.05
CA ILE A 51 10.46 -3.63 15.11
C ILE A 51 9.69 -2.38 14.67
N GLY A 52 10.35 -1.24 14.59
CA GLY A 52 9.84 0.01 14.05
C GLY A 52 9.57 1.08 15.10
N GLU A 53 9.47 2.33 14.63
CA GLU A 53 9.18 3.50 15.45
C GLU A 53 7.69 3.55 15.81
N LYS A 54 7.37 3.54 17.11
CA LYS A 54 5.99 3.58 17.63
C LYS A 54 5.47 4.98 17.98
N ASN A 55 6.21 6.02 17.63
CA ASN A 55 5.87 7.41 17.99
C ASN A 55 5.68 8.30 16.76
N LEU A 56 5.18 7.75 15.65
CA LEU A 56 4.85 8.57 14.50
C LEU A 56 3.78 9.60 14.85
N GLU A 57 3.93 10.80 14.30
CA GLU A 57 2.95 11.88 14.52
C GLU A 57 1.60 11.49 13.92
N SER A 58 0.52 11.91 14.59
CA SER A 58 -0.83 11.88 14.02
C SER A 58 -0.91 12.69 12.73
N GLY A 59 -1.89 12.40 11.90
CA GLY A 59 -2.06 13.12 10.63
C GLY A 59 -3.11 12.53 9.71
N LYS A 60 -3.21 13.12 8.52
CA LYS A 60 -4.10 12.62 7.48
C LYS A 60 -3.55 11.36 6.83
N VAL A 61 -4.43 10.38 6.55
CA VAL A 61 -4.08 9.15 5.83
C VAL A 61 -4.97 8.94 4.63
N PHE A 62 -4.37 8.64 3.48
CA PHE A 62 -5.08 8.17 2.31
C PHE A 62 -5.30 6.66 2.41
N LEU A 63 -6.56 6.24 2.44
CA LEU A 63 -6.95 4.84 2.50
C LEU A 63 -6.88 4.19 1.12
N PRO A 64 -6.06 3.16 0.91
CA PRO A 64 -6.09 2.35 -0.30
C PRO A 64 -7.45 1.68 -0.49
N CYS A 65 -7.90 1.60 -1.75
CA CYS A 65 -9.22 1.06 -2.09
C CYS A 65 -9.56 -0.30 -1.45
N PRO A 66 -8.63 -1.29 -1.43
CA PRO A 66 -8.95 -2.63 -0.90
C PRO A 66 -9.13 -2.66 0.62
N ASP A 67 -8.51 -1.74 1.36
CA ASP A 67 -8.62 -1.70 2.83
C ASP A 67 -9.67 -0.70 3.33
N ARG A 68 -10.32 0.04 2.45
CA ARG A 68 -11.25 1.12 2.79
C ARG A 68 -12.47 0.65 3.59
N GLY A 69 -12.96 -0.55 3.30
CA GLY A 69 -14.13 -1.12 3.98
C GLY A 69 -13.81 -1.67 5.36
N LYS A 70 -12.85 -2.59 5.44
CA LYS A 70 -12.53 -3.31 6.68
C LYS A 70 -11.49 -2.62 7.56
N ARG A 71 -10.58 -1.83 6.97
CA ARG A 71 -9.50 -1.10 7.64
C ARG A 71 -8.58 -2.00 8.47
N GLU A 72 -8.40 -3.26 8.07
CA GLU A 72 -7.58 -4.24 8.79
C GLU A 72 -6.11 -3.80 8.83
N ILE A 73 -5.56 -3.40 7.68
CA ILE A 73 -4.17 -2.95 7.58
C ILE A 73 -3.97 -1.59 8.25
N LEU A 74 -4.96 -0.69 8.13
CA LEU A 74 -4.91 0.59 8.84
C LEU A 74 -4.82 0.38 10.34
N ALA A 75 -5.66 -0.50 10.91
CA ALA A 75 -5.68 -0.78 12.35
C ALA A 75 -4.32 -1.32 12.85
N SER A 76 -3.64 -2.15 12.05
CA SER A 76 -2.28 -2.61 12.36
C SER A 76 -1.26 -1.46 12.30
N ALA A 77 -1.37 -0.59 11.28
CA ALA A 77 -0.46 0.53 11.09
C ALA A 77 -0.64 1.64 12.15
N GLU A 78 -1.85 1.87 12.64
CA GLU A 78 -2.16 2.87 13.68
C GLU A 78 -1.45 2.59 15.01
N ARG A 79 -1.06 1.34 15.29
CA ARG A 79 -0.30 0.97 16.48
C ARG A 79 1.10 1.59 16.55
N PHE A 80 1.58 2.11 15.42
CA PHE A 80 2.87 2.83 15.32
C PHE A 80 2.71 4.35 15.42
N VAL A 81 1.48 4.87 15.57
CA VAL A 81 1.19 6.30 15.57
C VAL A 81 0.82 6.78 16.97
N LYS A 82 1.44 7.86 17.41
CA LYS A 82 1.08 8.53 18.66
C LYS A 82 -0.16 9.39 18.41
N GLY A 83 -1.33 8.87 18.72
CA GLY A 83 -2.61 9.51 18.47
C GLY A 83 -3.42 8.76 17.41
N SER A 84 -3.93 9.46 16.40
CA SER A 84 -4.81 8.86 15.39
C SER A 84 -4.45 9.28 13.96
N LEU A 85 -4.82 8.44 13.00
CA LEU A 85 -4.77 8.76 11.58
C LEU A 85 -6.18 9.13 11.08
N GLU A 86 -6.34 10.39 10.67
CA GLU A 86 -7.61 10.85 10.10
C GLU A 86 -7.68 10.55 8.61
N SER A 87 -8.72 9.83 8.18
CA SER A 87 -8.92 9.53 6.76
C SER A 87 -9.18 10.80 5.96
N VAL A 88 -8.49 10.95 4.84
CA VAL A 88 -8.75 12.05 3.89
C VAL A 88 -10.17 11.95 3.37
N LYS A 89 -10.93 13.05 3.45
CA LYS A 89 -12.31 13.15 2.98
C LYS A 89 -12.36 13.51 1.49
N GLY A 90 -13.41 13.05 0.80
CA GLY A 90 -13.66 13.41 -0.59
C GLY A 90 -12.80 12.71 -1.65
N VAL A 91 -11.75 11.99 -1.26
CA VAL A 91 -10.85 11.30 -2.19
C VAL A 91 -10.94 9.79 -2.02
N GLN A 92 -11.58 9.13 -2.97
CA GLN A 92 -11.84 7.68 -2.86
C GLN A 92 -10.84 6.81 -3.61
N CYS A 93 -10.11 7.33 -4.57
CA CYS A 93 -9.18 6.58 -5.41
C CYS A 93 -7.95 7.43 -5.75
N CYS A 94 -6.80 6.79 -5.86
CA CYS A 94 -5.59 7.46 -6.37
C CYS A 94 -5.54 7.53 -7.90
N GLY A 95 -6.51 6.96 -8.61
CA GLY A 95 -6.59 6.99 -10.07
C GLY A 95 -5.69 5.99 -10.82
N LEU A 96 -4.89 5.16 -10.14
CA LEU A 96 -3.96 4.25 -10.83
C LEU A 96 -4.55 2.87 -11.14
N GLY A 97 -5.52 2.40 -10.34
CA GLY A 97 -6.03 1.03 -10.44
C GLY A 97 -7.03 0.81 -11.56
N GLY A 98 -7.17 -0.46 -11.98
CA GLY A 98 -8.17 -0.86 -12.95
C GLY A 98 -7.91 -0.31 -14.35
N CYS A 99 -8.98 -0.04 -15.09
CA CYS A 99 -8.91 0.49 -16.45
C CYS A 99 -8.99 2.04 -16.50
N ALA A 100 -9.18 2.72 -15.37
CA ALA A 100 -9.37 4.17 -15.34
C ALA A 100 -8.25 4.96 -16.05
N PRO A 101 -6.94 4.66 -15.85
CA PRO A 101 -5.89 5.40 -16.55
C PRO A 101 -5.94 5.30 -18.07
N VAL A 102 -6.57 4.24 -18.60
CA VAL A 102 -6.65 3.99 -20.05
C VAL A 102 -7.99 4.48 -20.62
N LYS A 103 -9.09 4.19 -19.93
CA LYS A 103 -10.44 4.52 -20.42
C LYS A 103 -10.90 5.93 -20.06
N GLU A 104 -10.45 6.42 -18.89
CA GLU A 104 -10.87 7.70 -18.33
C GLU A 104 -9.65 8.49 -17.81
N PRO A 105 -8.68 8.84 -18.68
CA PRO A 105 -7.40 9.42 -18.26
C PRO A 105 -7.55 10.75 -17.52
N GLU A 106 -8.51 11.58 -17.89
CA GLU A 106 -8.74 12.87 -17.23
C GLU A 106 -9.32 12.70 -15.83
N ILE A 107 -10.23 11.74 -15.63
CA ILE A 107 -10.76 11.40 -14.31
C ILE A 107 -9.65 10.83 -13.44
N ALA A 108 -8.85 9.91 -13.98
CA ALA A 108 -7.72 9.32 -13.27
C ALA A 108 -6.69 10.38 -12.85
N LYS A 109 -6.40 11.34 -13.71
CA LYS A 109 -5.53 12.48 -13.45
C LYS A 109 -6.10 13.40 -12.35
N HIS A 110 -7.39 13.70 -12.43
CA HIS A 110 -8.08 14.49 -11.40
C HIS A 110 -8.00 13.79 -10.03
N MET A 111 -8.26 12.48 -9.97
CA MET A 111 -8.12 11.70 -8.74
C MET A 111 -6.69 11.73 -8.19
N ALA A 112 -5.67 11.63 -9.06
CA ALA A 112 -4.27 11.68 -8.65
C ALA A 112 -3.89 13.05 -8.04
N SER A 113 -4.44 14.15 -8.57
CA SER A 113 -4.15 15.52 -8.12
C SER A 113 -5.00 15.99 -6.94
N ALA A 114 -5.99 15.21 -6.52
CA ALA A 114 -6.96 15.64 -5.49
C ALA A 114 -6.33 15.98 -4.12
N LEU A 115 -5.10 15.54 -3.85
CA LEU A 115 -4.36 15.85 -2.63
C LEU A 115 -3.15 16.77 -2.85
N ALA A 116 -3.06 17.44 -4.00
CA ALA A 116 -1.91 18.30 -4.34
C ALA A 116 -1.69 19.44 -3.33
N GLY A 117 -2.75 19.96 -2.70
CA GLY A 117 -2.70 21.03 -1.69
C GLY A 117 -2.43 20.55 -0.25
N GLU A 118 -2.38 19.25 0.01
CA GLU A 118 -2.18 18.73 1.36
C GLU A 118 -0.72 18.85 1.81
N LYS A 119 -0.52 19.35 3.03
CA LYS A 119 0.83 19.57 3.58
C LYS A 119 1.58 18.27 3.88
N LYS A 120 0.86 17.25 4.36
CA LYS A 120 1.42 15.92 4.69
C LYS A 120 0.29 14.91 4.66
N VAL A 121 0.47 13.84 3.91
CA VAL A 121 -0.49 12.73 3.84
C VAL A 121 0.26 11.41 3.97
N TYR A 122 -0.16 10.58 4.89
CA TYR A 122 0.31 9.22 4.97
C TYR A 122 -0.40 8.32 3.97
N SER A 123 0.30 7.31 3.49
CA SER A 123 -0.26 6.22 2.70
C SER A 123 0.47 4.92 3.05
N TYR A 124 -0.21 3.79 2.93
CA TYR A 124 0.38 2.47 3.14
C TYR A 124 0.27 1.57 1.90
N CYS A 125 0.10 2.19 0.75
CA CYS A 125 0.14 1.53 -0.56
C CYS A 125 1.15 2.24 -1.46
N ALA A 126 2.22 1.55 -1.87
CA ALA A 126 3.27 2.11 -2.70
C ALA A 126 2.74 2.64 -4.05
N SER A 127 1.77 1.96 -4.67
CA SER A 127 1.12 2.41 -5.91
C SER A 127 0.34 3.71 -5.71
N CYS A 128 -0.39 3.83 -4.59
CA CYS A 128 -1.11 5.06 -4.25
C CYS A 128 -0.12 6.20 -3.97
N SER A 129 0.92 5.95 -3.16
CA SER A 129 1.96 6.95 -2.88
C SER A 129 2.59 7.49 -4.16
N GLY A 130 2.98 6.59 -5.08
CA GLY A 130 3.59 6.97 -6.36
C GLY A 130 2.64 7.77 -7.25
N ASN A 131 1.35 7.39 -7.32
CA ASN A 131 0.42 8.11 -8.20
C ASN A 131 -0.03 9.46 -7.64
N LEU A 132 -0.25 9.56 -6.33
CA LEU A 132 -0.53 10.84 -5.68
C LEU A 132 0.65 11.81 -5.80
N THR A 133 1.89 11.31 -5.68
CA THR A 133 3.10 12.11 -5.93
C THR A 133 3.17 12.59 -7.38
N ARG A 134 2.85 11.72 -8.34
CA ARG A 134 2.77 12.11 -9.77
C ARG A 134 1.69 13.15 -10.01
N GLY A 135 0.57 13.10 -9.31
CA GLY A 135 -0.53 14.06 -9.35
C GLY A 135 -0.24 15.40 -8.67
N GLY A 136 0.98 15.59 -8.12
CA GLY A 136 1.41 16.85 -7.52
C GLY A 136 1.35 16.90 -5.99
N CYS A 137 0.95 15.84 -5.31
CA CYS A 137 1.04 15.78 -3.85
C CYS A 137 2.51 15.55 -3.43
N GLN A 138 3.18 16.61 -3.03
CA GLN A 138 4.63 16.62 -2.75
C GLN A 138 5.01 15.92 -1.44
N ASN A 139 4.09 15.80 -0.50
CA ASN A 139 4.33 15.32 0.87
C ASN A 139 3.60 14.03 1.20
N VAL A 140 3.48 13.11 0.23
CA VAL A 140 3.03 11.75 0.51
C VAL A 140 4.14 11.00 1.24
N ARG A 141 3.83 10.45 2.41
CA ARG A 141 4.73 9.65 3.23
C ARG A 141 4.20 8.22 3.32
N HIS A 142 5.01 7.26 2.92
CA HIS A 142 4.62 5.86 3.05
C HIS A 142 4.85 5.41 4.50
N LEU A 143 3.79 4.95 5.19
CA LEU A 143 3.88 4.59 6.61
C LEU A 143 5.02 3.62 6.91
N LEU A 144 5.22 2.61 6.08
CA LEU A 144 6.29 1.64 6.29
C LEU A 144 7.69 2.30 6.31
N THR A 145 7.94 3.27 5.42
CA THR A 145 9.24 3.96 5.37
C THR A 145 9.45 4.91 6.55
N GLU A 146 8.37 5.46 7.09
CA GLU A 146 8.43 6.27 8.31
C GLU A 146 8.67 5.38 9.55
N ILE A 147 7.94 4.26 9.66
CA ILE A 147 8.09 3.28 10.75
C ILE A 147 9.52 2.71 10.79
N LEU A 148 10.10 2.42 9.63
CA LEU A 148 11.46 1.88 9.51
C LEU A 148 12.56 2.96 9.48
N LYS A 149 12.20 4.25 9.58
CA LYS A 149 13.13 5.40 9.54
C LYS A 149 13.99 5.47 8.27
N THR A 150 13.54 4.90 7.16
CA THR A 150 14.24 5.02 5.87
C THR A 150 13.90 6.33 5.17
N TYR A 151 12.73 6.89 5.46
CA TYR A 151 12.24 8.18 4.95
C TYR A 151 12.28 8.33 3.43
N GLU A 152 12.25 7.22 2.72
CA GLU A 152 12.29 7.21 1.26
C GLU A 152 11.03 7.82 0.66
N LYS A 153 11.24 8.70 -0.31
CA LYS A 153 10.15 9.28 -1.10
C LYS A 153 9.87 8.43 -2.33
N PRO A 154 8.62 8.40 -2.83
CA PRO A 154 8.30 7.73 -4.06
C PRO A 154 9.10 8.28 -5.24
N ASP A 155 9.94 7.45 -5.85
CA ASP A 155 10.67 7.77 -7.07
C ASP A 155 10.01 7.10 -8.28
N VAL A 156 9.20 7.88 -8.98
CA VAL A 156 8.40 7.40 -10.12
C VAL A 156 9.28 7.00 -11.29
N LYS A 157 10.37 7.75 -11.56
CA LYS A 157 11.29 7.47 -12.68
C LYS A 157 12.05 6.18 -12.44
N LYS A 158 12.65 6.03 -11.25
CA LYS A 158 13.36 4.80 -10.86
C LYS A 158 12.44 3.58 -10.85
N SER A 159 11.20 3.73 -10.39
CA SER A 159 10.19 2.67 -10.42
C SER A 159 9.89 2.20 -11.85
N MET A 160 9.76 3.11 -12.82
CA MET A 160 9.53 2.76 -14.23
C MET A 160 10.74 2.03 -14.82
N ILE A 161 11.96 2.50 -14.57
CA ILE A 161 13.20 1.86 -15.03
C ILE A 161 13.31 0.44 -14.45
N ASN A 162 13.06 0.27 -13.14
CA ASN A 162 13.14 -1.03 -12.50
C ASN A 162 12.12 -2.02 -13.07
N ARG A 163 10.88 -1.56 -13.34
CA ARG A 163 9.86 -2.41 -14.00
C ARG A 163 10.25 -2.81 -15.43
N ALA A 164 10.89 -1.90 -16.18
CA ALA A 164 11.40 -2.24 -17.50
C ALA A 164 12.50 -3.31 -17.42
N LYS A 165 13.44 -3.17 -16.46
CA LYS A 165 14.51 -4.17 -16.26
C LYS A 165 13.97 -5.57 -15.95
N THR A 166 12.93 -5.69 -15.09
CA THR A 166 12.36 -7.00 -14.74
C THR A 166 11.62 -7.69 -15.89
N LYS A 167 11.31 -6.99 -16.98
CA LYS A 167 10.69 -7.57 -18.17
C LYS A 167 11.72 -8.27 -19.06
N PHE A 168 13.00 -7.92 -18.94
CA PHE A 168 14.09 -8.40 -19.79
C PHE A 168 15.07 -9.34 -19.05
N ASN A 169 14.80 -9.65 -17.80
CA ASN A 169 15.43 -10.70 -16.99
C ASN A 169 14.46 -11.86 -16.82
#